data_ff0b3f2d76e2257386a8b1751fadf66d
#
_entry.id   ff0b3f2d76e2257386a8b1751fadf66d
#
_cell.length_a   1.000
_cell.length_b   1.000
_cell.length_c   1.000
_cell.angle_alpha   90.00
_cell.angle_beta   90.00
_cell.angle_gamma   90.00
#
_symmetry.space_group_name_H-M   'P 1'
#
loop_
_entity.id
_entity.type
_entity.pdbx_description
1 polymer ?
#
loop_
_entity_poly.entity_id
_entity_poly.type
_entity_poly.pdbx_seq_one_letter_code
_entity_poly.pdbx_strand_id
1 'polypeptide(L)'
;MRHFKNIIIGFGKAGKTLAGSLTSHGEEVLLIEKDPMMYGGTCINIACLPTKNLVINSQRGVKYEEAFETKEAMTAKLRNKNYHKVADQDLATVLDATAEFLDDKTIKVTDESGTEELTFDRLFINTGAESNVPNIDGLKIDDKIFTSTEMLAKKELAKNLVILGGGPIGLEFASMYAGFGSKVTVIEPMPSILGRFEPEIAQAAKADMEADGVTFMLKSSLTKVEETEAGLNLTVETEDGVKDLQADVMLVSVGRHPATAALHLEKNQS
;
A
#
# COMPACT_ATOMS: atom_id res chain seq x y z
N MET A 1 25.01 11.14 -22.90
CA MET A 1 23.59 10.87 -22.61
C MET A 1 23.24 9.56 -23.27
N ARG A 2 22.79 8.55 -22.49
CA ARG A 2 22.35 7.25 -23.06
C ARG A 2 20.93 7.40 -23.60
N HIS A 3 20.61 6.64 -24.65
CA HIS A 3 19.28 6.62 -25.25
C HIS A 3 18.68 5.21 -25.14
N PHE A 4 17.40 5.12 -24.80
CA PHE A 4 16.68 3.87 -24.75
C PHE A 4 15.41 3.93 -25.61
N LYS A 5 15.14 2.85 -26.34
CA LYS A 5 13.89 2.75 -27.10
C LYS A 5 12.66 2.77 -26.17
N ASN A 6 12.72 2.03 -25.07
CA ASN A 6 11.65 1.94 -24.09
C ASN A 6 12.18 2.15 -22.68
N ILE A 7 11.58 3.08 -21.92
CA ILE A 7 11.80 3.23 -20.49
C ILE A 7 10.48 2.95 -19.75
N ILE A 8 10.55 2.16 -18.69
CA ILE A 8 9.42 1.89 -17.80
C ILE A 8 9.82 2.36 -16.40
N ILE A 9 9.06 3.26 -15.79
CA ILE A 9 9.27 3.72 -14.41
C ILE A 9 8.30 2.96 -13.49
N GLY A 10 8.84 2.08 -12.67
CA GLY A 10 8.14 1.23 -11.71
C GLY A 10 8.09 -0.25 -12.09
N PHE A 11 8.66 -1.09 -11.23
CA PHE A 11 8.71 -2.56 -11.37
C PHE A 11 7.41 -3.24 -10.87
N GLY A 12 6.28 -2.55 -10.99
CA GLY A 12 4.98 -3.08 -10.60
C GLY A 12 4.44 -4.13 -11.56
N LYS A 13 3.20 -4.57 -11.31
CA LYS A 13 2.55 -5.63 -12.11
C LYS A 13 2.49 -5.29 -13.60
N ALA A 14 2.11 -4.07 -13.95
CA ALA A 14 2.02 -3.64 -15.34
C ALA A 14 3.42 -3.48 -15.96
N GLY A 15 4.36 -2.79 -15.27
CA GLY A 15 5.70 -2.51 -15.78
C GLY A 15 6.48 -3.78 -16.11
N LYS A 16 6.55 -4.73 -15.17
CA LYS A 16 7.24 -6.01 -15.43
C LYS A 16 6.57 -6.86 -16.52
N THR A 17 5.24 -6.79 -16.64
CA THR A 17 4.53 -7.53 -17.69
C THR A 17 4.79 -6.91 -19.06
N LEU A 18 4.78 -5.58 -19.13
CA LEU A 18 5.12 -4.84 -20.34
C LEU A 18 6.58 -5.06 -20.74
N ALA A 19 7.53 -4.99 -19.79
CA ALA A 19 8.93 -5.29 -20.04
C ALA A 19 9.11 -6.67 -20.68
N GLY A 20 8.52 -7.72 -20.09
CA GLY A 20 8.58 -9.06 -20.65
C GLY A 20 7.91 -9.19 -22.02
N SER A 21 6.86 -8.43 -22.30
CA SER A 21 6.23 -8.39 -23.62
C SER A 21 7.14 -7.72 -24.67
N LEU A 22 7.70 -6.55 -24.36
CA LEU A 22 8.56 -5.81 -25.28
C LEU A 22 9.83 -6.62 -25.63
N THR A 23 10.49 -7.20 -24.61
CA THR A 23 11.68 -8.04 -24.85
C THR A 23 11.39 -9.28 -25.68
N SER A 24 10.22 -9.92 -25.49
CA SER A 24 9.80 -11.07 -26.30
C SER A 24 9.54 -10.71 -27.78
N HIS A 25 9.34 -9.42 -28.07
CA HIS A 25 9.23 -8.88 -29.43
C HIS A 25 10.53 -8.26 -29.95
N GLY A 26 11.65 -8.50 -29.28
CA GLY A 26 12.98 -8.03 -29.71
C GLY A 26 13.25 -6.56 -29.43
N GLU A 27 12.53 -5.94 -28.48
CA GLU A 27 12.74 -4.55 -28.11
C GLU A 27 13.52 -4.41 -26.80
N GLU A 28 14.51 -3.52 -26.79
CA GLU A 28 15.23 -3.16 -25.58
C GLU A 28 14.35 -2.38 -24.61
N VAL A 29 14.51 -2.66 -23.31
CA VAL A 29 13.77 -2.01 -22.21
C VAL A 29 14.71 -1.67 -21.07
N LEU A 30 14.69 -0.42 -20.64
CA LEU A 30 15.16 -0.02 -19.31
C LEU A 30 13.97 0.03 -18.35
N LEU A 31 14.02 -0.75 -17.28
CA LEU A 31 13.03 -0.73 -16.21
C LEU A 31 13.67 -0.14 -14.95
N ILE A 32 13.10 0.97 -14.46
CA ILE A 32 13.60 1.72 -13.31
C ILE A 32 12.71 1.42 -12.11
N GLU A 33 13.30 1.08 -10.96
CA GLU A 33 12.60 0.92 -9.68
C GLU A 33 13.37 1.67 -8.59
N LYS A 34 12.66 2.47 -7.79
CA LYS A 34 13.28 3.26 -6.72
C LYS A 34 13.58 2.45 -5.45
N ASP A 35 12.90 1.30 -5.28
CA ASP A 35 12.99 0.48 -4.08
C ASP A 35 13.09 -1.00 -4.44
N PRO A 36 14.27 -1.63 -4.29
CA PRO A 36 14.45 -3.06 -4.53
C PRO A 36 13.52 -3.96 -3.73
N MET A 37 13.01 -3.49 -2.60
CA MET A 37 12.01 -4.20 -1.80
C MET A 37 10.63 -4.24 -2.45
N MET A 38 10.44 -3.50 -3.56
CA MET A 38 9.17 -3.41 -4.30
C MET A 38 9.17 -4.14 -5.64
N TYR A 39 10.22 -4.90 -5.99
CA TYR A 39 10.21 -5.71 -7.21
C TYR A 39 8.97 -6.62 -7.28
N GLY A 40 8.25 -6.52 -8.40
CA GLY A 40 6.96 -7.19 -8.59
C GLY A 40 5.74 -6.35 -8.19
N GLY A 41 5.95 -5.23 -7.49
CA GLY A 41 4.96 -4.21 -7.16
C GLY A 41 4.11 -4.51 -5.94
N THR A 42 3.16 -3.63 -5.71
CA THR A 42 2.27 -3.55 -4.55
C THR A 42 1.60 -4.87 -4.18
N CYS A 43 1.02 -5.58 -5.16
CA CYS A 43 0.27 -6.81 -4.91
C CYS A 43 1.11 -7.91 -4.24
N ILE A 44 2.39 -8.02 -4.59
CA ILE A 44 3.30 -9.05 -4.06
C ILE A 44 3.86 -8.64 -2.69
N ASN A 45 4.22 -7.36 -2.54
CA ASN A 45 5.03 -6.91 -1.42
C ASN A 45 4.19 -6.35 -0.27
N ILE A 46 3.16 -5.55 -0.55
CA ILE A 46 2.45 -4.74 0.46
C ILE A 46 0.93 -4.70 0.29
N ALA A 47 0.33 -5.68 -0.40
CA ALA A 47 -1.13 -5.76 -0.53
C ALA A 47 -1.63 -7.21 -0.69
N CYS A 48 -2.09 -7.60 -1.88
CA CYS A 48 -2.92 -8.79 -2.12
C CYS A 48 -2.37 -10.08 -1.50
N LEU A 49 -1.10 -10.42 -1.76
CA LEU A 49 -0.55 -11.69 -1.32
C LEU A 49 -0.20 -11.72 0.17
N PRO A 50 0.47 -10.71 0.75
CA PRO A 50 0.69 -10.69 2.18
C PRO A 50 -0.61 -10.60 2.99
N THR A 51 -1.60 -9.79 2.58
CA THR A 51 -2.88 -9.73 3.30
C THR A 51 -3.64 -11.04 3.22
N LYS A 52 -3.75 -11.67 2.04
CA LYS A 52 -4.43 -12.98 1.91
C LYS A 52 -3.73 -14.08 2.69
N ASN A 53 -2.39 -14.07 2.75
CA ASN A 53 -1.65 -15.01 3.59
C ASN A 53 -2.06 -14.86 5.07
N LEU A 54 -2.08 -13.63 5.59
CA LEU A 54 -2.45 -13.37 6.97
C LEU A 54 -3.93 -13.68 7.25
N VAL A 55 -4.87 -13.30 6.37
CA VAL A 55 -6.30 -13.64 6.50
C VAL A 55 -6.49 -15.16 6.58
N ILE A 56 -5.89 -15.93 5.67
CA ILE A 56 -6.03 -17.39 5.66
C ILE A 56 -5.43 -18.02 6.92
N ASN A 57 -4.29 -17.53 7.40
CA ASN A 57 -3.65 -18.05 8.60
C ASN A 57 -4.46 -17.71 9.86
N SER A 58 -5.06 -16.52 9.95
CA SER A 58 -5.95 -16.17 11.06
C SER A 58 -7.17 -17.10 11.14
N GLN A 59 -7.80 -17.39 10.00
CA GLN A 59 -8.93 -18.33 9.91
C GLN A 59 -8.56 -19.78 10.26
N ARG A 60 -7.30 -20.16 10.09
CA ARG A 60 -6.77 -21.49 10.45
C ARG A 60 -6.31 -21.60 11.90
N GLY A 61 -6.42 -20.52 12.67
CA GLY A 61 -5.97 -20.47 14.06
C GLY A 61 -4.45 -20.52 14.23
N VAL A 62 -3.69 -20.15 13.19
CA VAL A 62 -2.24 -20.00 13.28
C VAL A 62 -1.92 -18.76 14.12
N LYS A 63 -0.87 -18.82 14.95
CA LYS A 63 -0.44 -17.65 15.72
C LYS A 63 0.07 -16.55 14.82
N TYR A 64 -0.11 -15.29 15.23
CA TYR A 64 0.27 -14.14 14.42
C TYR A 64 1.75 -14.14 14.06
N GLU A 65 2.64 -14.45 15.02
CA GLU A 65 4.09 -14.48 14.81
C GLU A 65 4.49 -15.47 13.69
N GLU A 66 3.92 -16.69 13.73
CA GLU A 66 4.15 -17.72 12.71
C GLU A 66 3.57 -17.32 11.33
N ALA A 67 2.37 -16.74 11.33
CA ALA A 67 1.75 -16.21 10.12
C ALA A 67 2.57 -15.07 9.52
N PHE A 68 3.11 -14.20 10.35
CA PHE A 68 3.99 -13.11 9.93
C PHE A 68 5.27 -13.64 9.27
N GLU A 69 5.97 -14.59 9.88
CA GLU A 69 7.17 -15.23 9.31
C GLU A 69 6.87 -15.91 7.97
N THR A 70 5.75 -16.62 7.88
CA THR A 70 5.31 -17.28 6.63
C THR A 70 5.04 -16.24 5.54
N LYS A 71 4.41 -15.12 5.87
CA LYS A 71 4.17 -13.99 4.96
C LYS A 71 5.48 -13.39 4.47
N GLU A 72 6.45 -13.12 5.36
CA GLU A 72 7.76 -12.57 4.99
C GLU A 72 8.53 -13.50 4.04
N ALA A 73 8.61 -14.79 4.36
CA ALA A 73 9.29 -15.78 3.53
C ALA A 73 8.65 -15.89 2.13
N MET A 74 7.32 -15.90 2.07
CA MET A 74 6.57 -15.93 0.81
C MET A 74 6.84 -14.67 -0.02
N THR A 75 6.78 -13.49 0.58
CA THR A 75 6.99 -12.21 -0.09
C THR A 75 8.40 -12.10 -0.65
N ALA A 76 9.42 -12.43 0.15
CA ALA A 76 10.83 -12.43 -0.29
C ALA A 76 11.06 -13.37 -1.49
N LYS A 77 10.53 -14.60 -1.42
CA LYS A 77 10.62 -15.57 -2.52
C LYS A 77 9.97 -15.05 -3.82
N LEU A 78 8.79 -14.45 -3.70
CA LEU A 78 8.07 -13.93 -4.85
C LEU A 78 8.73 -12.68 -5.44
N ARG A 79 9.27 -11.81 -4.60
CA ARG A 79 10.05 -10.63 -5.01
C ARG A 79 11.25 -11.05 -5.84
N ASN A 80 12.07 -11.96 -5.32
CA ASN A 80 13.23 -12.49 -6.01
C ASN A 80 12.85 -13.13 -7.37
N LYS A 81 11.81 -13.99 -7.38
CA LYS A 81 11.32 -14.60 -8.63
C LYS A 81 10.87 -13.56 -9.67
N ASN A 82 10.24 -12.46 -9.23
CA ASN A 82 9.79 -11.42 -10.15
C ASN A 82 10.94 -10.57 -10.68
N TYR A 83 11.96 -10.31 -9.86
CA TYR A 83 13.19 -9.66 -10.30
C TYR A 83 13.84 -10.45 -11.45
N HIS A 84 14.19 -11.71 -11.22
CA HIS A 84 14.85 -12.57 -12.19
C HIS A 84 14.03 -12.81 -13.47
N LYS A 85 12.70 -12.77 -13.37
CA LYS A 85 11.84 -12.88 -14.56
C LYS A 85 12.08 -11.77 -15.59
N VAL A 86 12.58 -10.62 -15.16
CA VAL A 86 12.89 -9.48 -16.04
C VAL A 86 14.41 -9.33 -16.20
N ALA A 87 15.16 -9.32 -15.11
CA ALA A 87 16.58 -9.04 -15.09
C ALA A 87 17.42 -10.08 -15.86
N ASP A 88 16.94 -11.33 -15.97
CA ASP A 88 17.65 -12.40 -16.69
C ASP A 88 17.37 -12.41 -18.21
N GLN A 89 16.65 -11.40 -18.73
CA GLN A 89 16.39 -11.29 -20.18
C GLN A 89 17.43 -10.42 -20.86
N ASP A 90 18.00 -10.89 -21.95
CA ASP A 90 19.10 -10.22 -22.69
C ASP A 90 18.80 -8.77 -23.11
N LEU A 91 17.51 -8.46 -23.36
CA LEU A 91 17.05 -7.13 -23.81
C LEU A 91 16.47 -6.27 -22.68
N ALA A 92 16.53 -6.72 -21.43
CA ALA A 92 16.07 -5.96 -20.28
C ALA A 92 17.25 -5.48 -19.43
N THR A 93 17.22 -4.21 -19.06
CA THR A 93 18.08 -3.64 -18.03
C THR A 93 17.20 -3.19 -16.86
N VAL A 94 17.50 -3.63 -15.64
CA VAL A 94 16.88 -3.14 -14.43
C VAL A 94 17.83 -2.15 -13.76
N LEU A 95 17.31 -0.98 -13.40
CA LEU A 95 18.07 0.08 -12.73
C LEU A 95 17.38 0.46 -11.42
N ASP A 96 18.11 0.35 -10.32
CA ASP A 96 17.67 0.81 -9.02
C ASP A 96 17.94 2.30 -8.88
N ALA A 97 16.93 3.12 -9.21
CA ALA A 97 17.06 4.57 -9.25
C ALA A 97 15.70 5.26 -9.09
N THR A 98 15.75 6.52 -8.70
CA THR A 98 14.63 7.46 -8.88
C THR A 98 14.70 8.09 -10.26
N ALA A 99 13.54 8.51 -10.79
CA ALA A 99 13.44 9.18 -12.07
C ALA A 99 12.54 10.42 -11.97
N GLU A 100 12.92 11.50 -12.65
CA GLU A 100 12.09 12.70 -12.82
C GLU A 100 12.21 13.24 -14.25
N PHE A 101 11.14 13.83 -14.78
CA PHE A 101 11.17 14.48 -16.08
C PHE A 101 11.98 15.79 -16.04
N LEU A 102 12.82 16.00 -17.06
CA LEU A 102 13.43 17.29 -17.35
C LEU A 102 12.65 18.03 -18.45
N ASP A 103 12.19 17.25 -19.44
CA ASP A 103 11.35 17.68 -20.56
C ASP A 103 10.61 16.48 -21.18
N ASP A 104 9.99 16.66 -22.36
CA ASP A 104 9.18 15.66 -23.07
C ASP A 104 9.96 14.43 -23.55
N LYS A 105 11.29 14.52 -23.62
CA LYS A 105 12.18 13.49 -24.21
C LYS A 105 13.31 13.08 -23.28
N THR A 106 13.43 13.74 -22.13
CA THR A 106 14.56 13.59 -21.23
C THR A 106 14.08 13.37 -19.81
N ILE A 107 14.62 12.34 -19.18
CA ILE A 107 14.49 12.13 -17.72
C ILE A 107 15.86 12.22 -17.07
N LYS A 108 15.87 12.67 -15.82
CA LYS A 108 16.99 12.54 -14.91
C LYS A 108 16.77 11.30 -14.04
N VAL A 109 17.77 10.43 -13.97
CA VAL A 109 17.79 9.30 -13.04
C VAL A 109 18.88 9.50 -11.99
N THR A 110 18.58 9.12 -10.74
CA THR A 110 19.51 9.25 -9.62
C THR A 110 19.57 7.92 -8.87
N ASP A 111 20.76 7.36 -8.77
CA ASP A 111 21.10 6.16 -8.01
C ASP A 111 22.22 6.43 -6.98
N GLU A 112 22.74 5.39 -6.34
CA GLU A 112 23.85 5.48 -5.38
C GLU A 112 25.16 5.97 -6.01
N SER A 113 25.35 5.79 -7.31
CA SER A 113 26.55 6.20 -8.06
C SER A 113 26.53 7.66 -8.51
N GLY A 114 25.36 8.27 -8.51
CA GLY A 114 25.16 9.67 -8.90
C GLY A 114 23.91 9.91 -9.75
N THR A 115 24.01 10.89 -10.61
CA THR A 115 22.90 11.36 -11.47
C THR A 115 23.30 11.33 -12.92
N GLU A 116 22.43 10.84 -13.79
CA GLU A 116 22.60 10.92 -15.24
C GLU A 116 21.30 11.33 -15.93
N GLU A 117 21.43 11.83 -17.17
CA GLU A 117 20.29 12.15 -18.04
C GLU A 117 20.13 11.05 -19.10
N LEU A 118 18.88 10.61 -19.31
CA LEU A 118 18.51 9.60 -20.29
C LEU A 118 17.47 10.16 -21.25
N THR A 119 17.59 9.77 -22.52
CA THR A 119 16.58 10.06 -23.55
C THR A 119 15.86 8.78 -23.96
N PHE A 120 14.66 8.90 -24.53
CA PHE A 120 13.80 7.78 -24.88
C PHE A 120 12.93 8.05 -26.11
N ASP A 121 12.53 6.98 -26.79
CA ASP A 121 11.45 7.03 -27.77
C ASP A 121 10.08 6.92 -27.10
N ARG A 122 9.95 5.96 -26.18
CA ARG A 122 8.71 5.70 -25.42
C ARG A 122 9.01 5.56 -23.94
N LEU A 123 8.21 6.24 -23.11
CA LEU A 123 8.29 6.12 -21.65
C LEU A 123 6.92 5.72 -21.10
N PHE A 124 6.93 4.77 -20.15
CA PHE A 124 5.73 4.24 -19.50
C PHE A 124 5.81 4.52 -18.00
N ILE A 125 4.82 5.26 -17.49
CA ILE A 125 4.69 5.56 -16.07
C ILE A 125 3.90 4.44 -15.39
N ASN A 126 4.54 3.71 -14.49
CA ASN A 126 3.96 2.60 -13.73
C ASN A 126 4.29 2.70 -12.24
N THR A 127 4.37 3.91 -11.72
CA THR A 127 4.76 4.23 -10.33
C THR A 127 3.71 3.83 -9.29
N GLY A 128 2.50 3.47 -9.73
CA GLY A 128 1.44 2.98 -8.86
C GLY A 128 0.75 4.09 -8.08
N ALA A 129 0.41 3.82 -6.82
CA ALA A 129 -0.33 4.73 -5.95
C ALA A 129 0.20 4.67 -4.51
N GLU A 130 -0.01 5.75 -3.77
CA GLU A 130 0.34 5.93 -2.36
C GLU A 130 -0.91 6.12 -1.51
N SER A 131 -0.84 5.81 -0.21
CA SER A 131 -1.96 5.96 0.71
C SER A 131 -2.23 7.44 1.01
N ASN A 132 -3.51 7.80 1.05
CA ASN A 132 -3.91 9.12 1.54
C ASN A 132 -3.73 9.20 3.05
N VAL A 133 -3.14 10.29 3.52
CA VAL A 133 -3.05 10.65 4.93
C VAL A 133 -3.81 11.96 5.10
N PRO A 134 -4.98 11.96 5.80
CA PRO A 134 -5.78 13.16 5.94
C PRO A 134 -5.13 14.13 6.93
N ASN A 135 -5.38 15.41 6.73
CA ASN A 135 -4.93 16.45 7.66
C ASN A 135 -5.87 16.53 8.86
N ILE A 136 -5.59 15.72 9.89
CA ILE A 136 -6.31 15.68 11.16
C ILE A 136 -5.33 16.07 12.26
N ASP A 137 -5.78 16.81 13.26
CA ASP A 137 -4.94 17.28 14.36
C ASP A 137 -4.26 16.10 15.07
N GLY A 138 -2.92 16.15 15.18
CA GLY A 138 -2.09 15.11 15.78
C GLY A 138 -1.91 13.83 14.95
N LEU A 139 -2.55 13.68 13.78
CA LEU A 139 -2.39 12.51 12.93
C LEU A 139 -1.09 12.61 12.12
N LYS A 140 -0.13 11.74 12.41
CA LYS A 140 1.14 11.60 11.70
C LYS A 140 1.52 10.13 11.63
N ILE A 141 1.98 9.68 10.48
CA ILE A 141 2.47 8.30 10.33
C ILE A 141 3.79 8.14 11.10
N ASP A 142 3.83 7.18 12.02
CA ASP A 142 4.95 6.92 12.93
C ASP A 142 4.96 5.44 13.40
N ASP A 143 5.37 5.17 14.66
CA ASP A 143 5.44 3.82 15.26
C ASP A 143 4.12 3.34 15.89
N LYS A 144 3.08 4.17 15.92
CA LYS A 144 1.71 3.83 16.39
C LYS A 144 0.63 4.08 15.36
N ILE A 145 0.87 4.94 14.37
CA ILE A 145 -0.09 5.31 13.31
C ILE A 145 0.50 4.89 11.96
N PHE A 146 -0.17 3.97 11.31
CA PHE A 146 0.33 3.28 10.12
C PHE A 146 -0.59 3.47 8.91
N THR A 147 -0.01 3.48 7.71
CA THR A 147 -0.76 3.08 6.51
C THR A 147 -0.75 1.55 6.36
N SER A 148 -1.42 1.04 5.34
CA SER A 148 -1.43 -0.41 5.08
C SER A 148 -0.04 -1.00 4.82
N THR A 149 0.91 -0.21 4.34
CA THR A 149 2.27 -0.63 4.06
C THR A 149 3.04 -0.92 5.35
N GLU A 150 3.10 0.04 6.26
CA GLU A 150 3.80 -0.08 7.54
C GLU A 150 3.10 -1.10 8.44
N MET A 151 1.75 -1.14 8.41
CA MET A 151 0.98 -2.08 9.22
C MET A 151 1.27 -3.55 8.84
N LEU A 152 1.52 -3.86 7.56
CA LEU A 152 1.96 -5.19 7.13
C LEU A 152 3.38 -5.54 7.58
N ALA A 153 4.22 -4.56 7.88
CA ALA A 153 5.57 -4.77 8.38
C ALA A 153 5.64 -4.89 9.92
N LYS A 154 4.52 -4.65 10.62
CA LYS A 154 4.47 -4.72 12.09
C LYS A 154 4.52 -6.16 12.57
N LYS A 155 5.56 -6.50 13.37
CA LYS A 155 5.80 -7.86 13.88
C LYS A 155 4.90 -8.23 15.04
N GLU A 156 4.55 -7.26 15.89
CA GLU A 156 3.73 -7.48 17.07
C GLU A 156 2.26 -7.30 16.73
N LEU A 157 1.42 -8.22 17.19
CA LEU A 157 -0.03 -8.09 17.09
C LEU A 157 -0.51 -6.93 17.97
N ALA A 158 -1.21 -5.99 17.41
CA ALA A 158 -1.91 -4.94 18.16
C ALA A 158 -3.10 -5.55 18.91
N LYS A 159 -3.25 -5.28 20.21
CA LYS A 159 -4.41 -5.77 21.00
C LYS A 159 -5.66 -4.96 20.73
N ASN A 160 -5.51 -3.62 20.65
CA ASN A 160 -6.58 -2.67 20.36
C ASN A 160 -6.21 -1.89 19.09
N LEU A 161 -6.85 -2.20 17.99
CA LEU A 161 -6.63 -1.57 16.69
C LEU A 161 -7.81 -0.67 16.33
N VAL A 162 -7.56 0.59 16.04
CA VAL A 162 -8.54 1.47 15.39
C VAL A 162 -8.18 1.63 13.92
N ILE A 163 -9.16 1.51 13.06
CA ILE A 163 -9.03 1.66 11.61
C ILE A 163 -9.83 2.86 11.15
N LEU A 164 -9.18 3.81 10.51
CA LEU A 164 -9.82 4.95 9.87
C LEU A 164 -10.11 4.62 8.40
N GLY A 165 -11.39 4.47 8.09
CA GLY A 165 -11.92 4.16 6.76
C GLY A 165 -12.47 2.75 6.61
N GLY A 166 -13.77 2.65 6.28
CA GLY A 166 -14.53 1.42 6.04
C GLY A 166 -14.52 0.95 4.57
N GLY A 167 -13.45 1.27 3.83
CA GLY A 167 -13.21 0.79 2.48
C GLY A 167 -12.58 -0.62 2.44
N PRO A 168 -12.37 -1.20 1.23
CA PRO A 168 -11.88 -2.58 1.09
C PRO A 168 -10.58 -2.87 1.85
N ILE A 169 -9.62 -1.92 1.86
CA ILE A 169 -8.35 -2.09 2.58
C ILE A 169 -8.59 -2.16 4.07
N GLY A 170 -9.34 -1.19 4.64
CA GLY A 170 -9.62 -1.16 6.08
C GLY A 170 -10.33 -2.41 6.55
N LEU A 171 -11.31 -2.90 5.79
CA LEU A 171 -12.06 -4.10 6.12
C LEU A 171 -11.21 -5.39 6.03
N GLU A 172 -10.31 -5.47 5.07
CA GLU A 172 -9.38 -6.59 4.96
C GLU A 172 -8.46 -6.68 6.20
N PHE A 173 -7.96 -5.53 6.68
CA PHE A 173 -7.20 -5.46 7.93
C PHE A 173 -8.07 -5.72 9.15
N ALA A 174 -9.30 -5.23 9.19
CA ALA A 174 -10.22 -5.47 10.28
C ALA A 174 -10.49 -6.98 10.46
N SER A 175 -10.85 -7.68 9.38
CA SER A 175 -11.05 -9.14 9.38
C SER A 175 -9.78 -9.89 9.82
N MET A 176 -8.64 -9.51 9.27
CA MET A 176 -7.36 -10.14 9.57
C MET A 176 -6.99 -10.01 11.05
N TYR A 177 -7.02 -8.80 11.60
CA TYR A 177 -6.63 -8.56 12.99
C TYR A 177 -7.64 -9.10 13.99
N ALA A 178 -8.95 -9.00 13.71
CA ALA A 178 -9.98 -9.65 14.52
C ALA A 178 -9.79 -11.18 14.54
N GLY A 179 -9.50 -11.79 13.40
CA GLY A 179 -9.21 -13.23 13.31
C GLY A 179 -7.98 -13.68 14.11
N PHE A 180 -7.01 -12.80 14.35
CA PHE A 180 -5.89 -13.04 15.27
C PHE A 180 -6.18 -12.67 16.73
N GLY A 181 -7.38 -12.18 17.04
CA GLY A 181 -7.83 -11.90 18.41
C GLY A 181 -7.64 -10.45 18.86
N SER A 182 -7.36 -9.51 17.96
CA SER A 182 -7.36 -8.08 18.27
C SER A 182 -8.78 -7.57 18.47
N LYS A 183 -8.96 -6.62 19.38
CA LYS A 183 -10.16 -5.79 19.44
C LYS A 183 -10.05 -4.72 18.35
N VAL A 184 -10.97 -4.75 17.38
CA VAL A 184 -10.93 -3.86 16.22
C VAL A 184 -12.13 -2.92 16.21
N THR A 185 -11.87 -1.62 16.01
CA THR A 185 -12.91 -0.60 15.80
C THR A 185 -12.64 0.11 14.48
N VAL A 186 -13.64 0.17 13.60
CA VAL A 186 -13.57 0.89 12.31
C VAL A 186 -14.37 2.17 12.42
N ILE A 187 -13.73 3.32 12.13
CA ILE A 187 -14.34 4.64 12.06
C ILE A 187 -14.60 4.97 10.59
N GLU A 188 -15.85 5.26 10.23
CA GLU A 188 -16.27 5.59 8.87
C GLU A 188 -17.25 6.77 8.88
N PRO A 189 -16.93 7.90 8.22
CA PRO A 189 -17.82 9.05 8.18
C PRO A 189 -19.10 8.83 7.37
N MET A 190 -19.08 7.85 6.46
CA MET A 190 -20.28 7.52 5.68
C MET A 190 -21.26 6.65 6.49
N PRO A 191 -22.56 6.62 6.10
CA PRO A 191 -23.56 5.80 6.78
C PRO A 191 -23.42 4.29 6.53
N SER A 192 -22.52 3.88 5.65
CA SER A 192 -22.24 2.48 5.30
C SER A 192 -20.75 2.26 5.02
N ILE A 193 -20.26 1.10 5.36
CA ILE A 193 -18.99 0.60 4.82
C ILE A 193 -19.12 0.34 3.31
N LEU A 194 -18.00 0.22 2.59
CA LEU A 194 -17.98 -0.12 1.16
C LEU A 194 -18.89 0.77 0.31
N GLY A 195 -18.92 2.07 0.54
CA GLY A 195 -19.89 3.00 -0.06
C GLY A 195 -19.93 3.08 -1.59
N ARG A 196 -19.09 2.30 -2.30
CA ARG A 196 -19.09 2.16 -3.77
C ARG A 196 -19.60 0.79 -4.24
N PHE A 197 -20.07 -0.04 -3.31
CA PHE A 197 -20.60 -1.38 -3.58
C PHE A 197 -22.11 -1.38 -3.37
N GLU A 198 -22.78 -2.43 -3.81
CA GLU A 198 -24.21 -2.64 -3.62
C GLU A 198 -24.53 -2.69 -2.12
N PRO A 199 -25.62 -2.00 -1.68
CA PRO A 199 -25.96 -1.91 -0.26
C PRO A 199 -26.14 -3.27 0.43
N GLU A 200 -26.69 -4.25 -0.25
CA GLU A 200 -26.90 -5.61 0.29
C GLU A 200 -25.54 -6.31 0.59
N ILE A 201 -24.56 -6.11 -0.29
CA ILE A 201 -23.19 -6.66 -0.09
C ILE A 201 -22.53 -5.97 1.10
N ALA A 202 -22.63 -4.64 1.18
CA ALA A 202 -22.07 -3.89 2.30
C ALA A 202 -22.70 -4.27 3.65
N GLN A 203 -24.04 -4.48 3.69
CA GLN A 203 -24.75 -4.91 4.89
C GLN A 203 -24.35 -6.34 5.30
N ALA A 204 -24.29 -7.29 4.35
CA ALA A 204 -23.86 -8.66 4.63
C ALA A 204 -22.43 -8.70 5.17
N ALA A 205 -21.50 -8.00 4.52
CA ALA A 205 -20.11 -7.94 4.98
C ALA A 205 -19.99 -7.33 6.38
N LYS A 206 -20.77 -6.26 6.67
CA LYS A 206 -20.79 -5.65 8.00
C LYS A 206 -21.29 -6.63 9.05
N ALA A 207 -22.41 -7.32 8.78
CA ALA A 207 -23.00 -8.28 9.71
C ALA A 207 -22.03 -9.44 10.03
N ASP A 208 -21.37 -9.99 9.02
CA ASP A 208 -20.39 -11.06 9.19
C ASP A 208 -19.20 -10.59 10.06
N MET A 209 -18.68 -9.39 9.79
CA MET A 209 -17.56 -8.84 10.56
C MET A 209 -17.94 -8.46 11.99
N GLU A 210 -19.18 -8.00 12.24
CA GLU A 210 -19.71 -7.76 13.58
C GLU A 210 -19.86 -9.08 14.37
N ALA A 211 -20.25 -10.17 13.71
CA ALA A 211 -20.27 -11.50 14.30
C ALA A 211 -18.86 -11.99 14.68
N ASP A 212 -17.83 -11.58 13.93
CA ASP A 212 -16.41 -11.83 14.23
C ASP A 212 -15.82 -10.84 15.27
N GLY A 213 -16.64 -9.94 15.84
CA GLY A 213 -16.25 -9.04 16.92
C GLY A 213 -15.71 -7.68 16.50
N VAL A 214 -15.79 -7.32 15.22
CA VAL A 214 -15.44 -5.97 14.76
C VAL A 214 -16.51 -4.97 15.14
N THR A 215 -16.11 -3.83 15.70
CA THR A 215 -17.00 -2.73 16.01
C THR A 215 -16.96 -1.67 14.89
N PHE A 216 -18.13 -1.22 14.44
CA PHE A 216 -18.25 -0.15 13.45
C PHE A 216 -18.81 1.12 14.07
N MET A 217 -18.11 2.24 13.87
CA MET A 217 -18.59 3.60 14.15
C MET A 217 -18.85 4.28 12.81
N LEU A 218 -20.06 4.11 12.31
CA LEU A 218 -20.52 4.78 11.08
C LEU A 218 -20.97 6.21 11.39
N LYS A 219 -21.04 7.07 10.35
CA LYS A 219 -21.35 8.50 10.49
C LYS A 219 -20.50 9.17 11.57
N SER A 220 -19.25 8.75 11.66
CA SER A 220 -18.33 9.13 12.72
C SER A 220 -17.02 9.62 12.11
N SER A 221 -16.54 10.78 12.57
CA SER A 221 -15.35 11.43 12.04
C SER A 221 -14.27 11.55 13.11
N LEU A 222 -13.08 11.07 12.82
CA LEU A 222 -11.90 11.32 13.66
C LEU A 222 -11.51 12.79 13.51
N THR A 223 -11.40 13.51 14.63
CA THR A 223 -11.07 14.94 14.64
C THR A 223 -9.73 15.25 15.28
N LYS A 224 -9.26 14.38 16.17
CA LYS A 224 -7.99 14.56 16.87
C LYS A 224 -7.36 13.24 17.25
N VAL A 225 -6.03 13.19 17.24
CA VAL A 225 -5.21 12.11 17.75
C VAL A 225 -4.21 12.68 18.76
N GLU A 226 -4.11 12.06 19.93
CA GLU A 226 -3.13 12.39 20.93
C GLU A 226 -2.35 11.13 21.32
N GLU A 227 -1.03 11.20 21.24
CA GLU A 227 -0.18 10.15 21.80
C GLU A 227 -0.12 10.24 23.31
N THR A 228 -0.17 9.08 23.96
CA THR A 228 -0.03 8.91 25.40
C THR A 228 0.99 7.82 25.70
N GLU A 229 1.42 7.71 26.96
CA GLU A 229 2.26 6.59 27.39
C GLU A 229 1.60 5.23 27.20
N ALA A 230 0.26 5.17 27.25
CA ALA A 230 -0.53 3.95 27.12
C ALA A 230 -0.91 3.60 25.65
N GLY A 231 -0.62 4.47 24.67
CA GLY A 231 -1.03 4.31 23.28
C GLY A 231 -1.55 5.60 22.66
N LEU A 232 -2.70 5.52 22.01
CA LEU A 232 -3.36 6.64 21.35
C LEU A 232 -4.69 6.96 22.03
N ASN A 233 -4.99 8.25 22.20
CA ASN A 233 -6.33 8.75 22.49
C ASN A 233 -6.90 9.42 21.24
N LEU A 234 -8.07 8.98 20.80
CA LEU A 234 -8.69 9.36 19.53
C LEU A 234 -10.02 10.05 19.82
N THR A 235 -10.15 11.33 19.48
CA THR A 235 -11.41 12.07 19.61
C THR A 235 -12.23 11.90 18.35
N VAL A 236 -13.44 11.36 18.49
CA VAL A 236 -14.34 11.03 17.39
C VAL A 236 -15.66 11.75 17.55
N GLU A 237 -16.05 12.52 16.55
CA GLU A 237 -17.38 13.11 16.44
C GLU A 237 -18.36 12.08 15.89
N THR A 238 -19.49 11.89 16.56
CA THR A 238 -20.59 11.00 16.18
C THR A 238 -21.91 11.74 16.18
N GLU A 239 -23.00 11.14 15.64
CA GLU A 239 -24.35 11.73 15.71
C GLU A 239 -24.83 11.97 17.17
N ASP A 240 -24.32 11.20 18.14
CA ASP A 240 -24.66 11.30 19.56
C ASP A 240 -23.73 12.24 20.34
N GLY A 241 -22.79 12.92 19.67
CA GLY A 241 -21.77 13.78 20.29
C GLY A 241 -20.35 13.25 20.18
N VAL A 242 -19.45 13.87 20.93
CA VAL A 242 -18.01 13.53 20.92
C VAL A 242 -17.75 12.32 21.82
N LYS A 243 -16.92 11.39 21.33
CA LYS A 243 -16.46 10.20 22.06
C LYS A 243 -14.95 10.09 21.98
N ASP A 244 -14.32 9.66 23.06
CA ASP A 244 -12.89 9.30 23.08
C ASP A 244 -12.72 7.79 23.00
N LEU A 245 -11.78 7.36 22.16
CA LEU A 245 -11.36 5.95 22.01
C LEU A 245 -9.90 5.80 22.39
N GLN A 246 -9.58 4.65 22.99
CA GLN A 246 -8.22 4.24 23.27
C GLN A 246 -7.78 3.18 22.27
N ALA A 247 -6.57 3.30 21.75
CA ALA A 247 -5.98 2.31 20.85
C ALA A 247 -4.49 2.10 21.16
N ASP A 248 -3.97 0.91 20.89
CA ASP A 248 -2.53 0.67 20.90
C ASP A 248 -1.91 1.23 19.61
N VAL A 249 -2.61 1.03 18.48
CA VAL A 249 -2.21 1.50 17.17
C VAL A 249 -3.43 1.90 16.33
N MET A 250 -3.18 2.71 15.31
CA MET A 250 -4.19 3.12 14.33
C MET A 250 -3.73 2.82 12.91
N LEU A 251 -4.65 2.31 12.07
CA LEU A 251 -4.48 2.15 10.63
C LEU A 251 -5.23 3.27 9.90
N VAL A 252 -4.54 3.98 9.01
CA VAL A 252 -5.14 4.97 8.10
C VAL A 252 -5.37 4.32 6.74
N SER A 253 -6.64 4.19 6.32
CA SER A 253 -7.06 3.52 5.08
C SER A 253 -8.16 4.26 4.31
N VAL A 254 -8.02 5.59 4.18
CA VAL A 254 -8.99 6.51 3.59
C VAL A 254 -8.82 6.73 2.08
N GLY A 255 -8.22 5.77 1.39
CA GLY A 255 -8.02 5.79 -0.06
C GLY A 255 -6.57 5.96 -0.47
N ARG A 256 -6.38 6.12 -1.78
CA ARG A 256 -5.06 6.21 -2.41
C ARG A 256 -5.08 7.24 -3.53
N HIS A 257 -3.91 7.80 -3.86
CA HIS A 257 -3.69 8.72 -4.98
C HIS A 257 -2.51 8.23 -5.85
N PRO A 258 -2.41 8.67 -7.12
CA PRO A 258 -1.29 8.31 -7.97
C PRO A 258 0.06 8.76 -7.40
N ALA A 259 1.06 7.87 -7.40
CA ALA A 259 2.42 8.17 -6.94
C ALA A 259 3.23 8.85 -8.04
N THR A 260 2.82 10.04 -8.46
CA THR A 260 3.41 10.78 -9.59
C THR A 260 4.11 12.08 -9.19
N ALA A 261 3.96 12.53 -7.96
CA ALA A 261 4.49 13.83 -7.51
C ALA A 261 6.00 13.98 -7.74
N ALA A 262 6.78 12.94 -7.47
CA ALA A 262 8.23 12.95 -7.65
C ALA A 262 8.69 12.88 -9.11
N LEU A 263 7.79 12.65 -10.06
CA LEU A 263 8.11 12.62 -11.49
C LEU A 263 8.19 14.00 -12.11
N HIS A 264 7.65 15.04 -11.47
CA HIS A 264 7.59 16.40 -11.99
C HIS A 264 6.94 16.47 -13.39
N LEU A 265 5.72 15.87 -13.50
CA LEU A 265 4.99 15.76 -14.77
C LEU A 265 4.64 17.12 -15.39
N GLU A 266 4.61 18.18 -14.61
CA GLU A 266 4.44 19.57 -15.06
C GLU A 266 5.54 20.07 -16.01
N LYS A 267 6.69 19.39 -16.04
CA LYS A 267 7.79 19.65 -16.97
C LYS A 267 7.59 18.99 -18.33
N ASN A 268 6.66 18.04 -18.42
CA ASN A 268 6.27 17.37 -19.66
C ASN A 268 5.11 18.17 -20.29
N GLN A 269 5.30 18.66 -21.53
CA GLN A 269 4.32 19.49 -22.25
C GLN A 269 3.49 18.69 -23.27
N SER A 270 3.67 17.36 -23.33
CA SER A 270 2.98 16.47 -24.26
C SER A 270 1.58 16.04 -23.78
#